data_e7e6c1cb2998ca8a48cfd13fdb116ae0
#
_entry.id   e7e6c1cb2998ca8a48cfd13fdb116ae0
#
_cell.length_a   1.000
_cell.length_b   1.000
_cell.length_c   1.000
_cell.angle_alpha   90.00
_cell.angle_beta   90.00
_cell.angle_gamma   90.00
#
_symmetry.space_group_name_H-M   'P 1'
#
loop_
_entity.id
_entity.type
_entity.pdbx_description
1 polymer ?
#
loop_
_entity_poly.entity_id
_entity_poly.type
_entity_poly.pdbx_seq_one_letter_code
_entity_poly.pdbx_strand_id
1 'polypeptide(L)'
;MFKRLGISKLAYWPVVLAMTGALACGGGEEEAEDAAQNQRGGRSGMGAMARTGASIPVEVKTVGRGNIAATLLTYTSLEAERHVDVVSRTQGLVKTILVEEGDRVTEGQPLAQLDTDALELTLREREVNMNSLESNYKRSQELVEQELLSSQEFEQTKFQFEAAAAQYESAKLQLAYATIRSPFSGIITERLVEVGNLVNANDVVFRTADLDPLLARIHVPEKDIAQVRPGQSVRINVEGSDQTHTGRVALISPIVDPESGTVKVTVEIRDRSGRLRPGMFSTVNLVIAIQENVLQVEKKALVAEAEGSYAFLFQDGTAEKRLLEIGIAEGDYVEVLSGLSDGDSIITVGQEG
;
A
#
# COMPACT_ATOMS: atom_id res chain seq x y z
N MET A 1 -40.03 38.20 -11.13
CA MET A 1 -39.44 39.27 -11.94
C MET A 1 -38.08 38.80 -12.41
N PHE A 2 -37.94 38.71 -13.72
CA PHE A 2 -36.85 38.13 -14.51
C PHE A 2 -35.47 38.74 -14.27
N LYS A 3 -34.39 37.92 -14.27
CA LYS A 3 -33.28 38.11 -15.23
C LYS A 3 -32.32 36.89 -15.23
N ARG A 4 -32.34 36.18 -16.36
CA ARG A 4 -31.30 35.27 -16.86
C ARG A 4 -30.13 36.07 -17.41
N LEU A 5 -28.92 35.49 -17.38
CA LEU A 5 -27.80 35.59 -18.34
C LEU A 5 -26.59 34.89 -17.65
N GLY A 6 -25.74 34.07 -18.22
CA GLY A 6 -25.54 33.69 -19.59
C GLY A 6 -24.43 32.63 -19.61
N ILE A 7 -24.61 31.69 -20.49
CA ILE A 7 -23.73 30.55 -20.76
C ILE A 7 -22.60 31.04 -21.69
N SER A 8 -21.31 30.79 -21.34
CA SER A 8 -20.23 30.87 -22.32
C SER A 8 -19.64 29.48 -22.55
N LYS A 9 -19.96 28.92 -23.72
CA LYS A 9 -19.31 27.76 -24.32
C LYS A 9 -17.93 28.18 -24.85
N LEU A 10 -16.88 27.49 -24.44
CA LEU A 10 -15.59 27.51 -25.14
C LEU A 10 -15.46 26.23 -25.95
N ALA A 11 -15.34 26.44 -27.27
CA ALA A 11 -15.24 25.42 -28.29
C ALA A 11 -13.82 24.82 -28.34
N TYR A 12 -13.77 23.51 -28.40
CA TYR A 12 -12.57 22.76 -28.81
C TYR A 12 -12.43 22.81 -30.32
N TRP A 13 -11.23 23.14 -30.79
CA TRP A 13 -10.83 23.10 -32.19
C TRP A 13 -9.81 21.98 -32.37
N PRO A 14 -10.03 21.00 -33.28
CA PRO A 14 -9.02 20.04 -33.66
C PRO A 14 -8.20 20.61 -34.83
N VAL A 15 -6.88 20.62 -34.68
CA VAL A 15 -5.94 20.86 -35.78
C VAL A 15 -5.66 19.52 -36.47
N VAL A 16 -6.20 19.40 -37.68
CA VAL A 16 -5.82 18.36 -38.66
C VAL A 16 -4.69 18.92 -39.50
N LEU A 17 -3.53 18.29 -39.46
CA LEU A 17 -2.42 18.57 -40.39
C LEU A 17 -2.35 17.45 -41.43
N ALA A 18 -2.83 17.74 -42.62
CA ALA A 18 -2.63 16.95 -43.82
C ALA A 18 -1.31 17.33 -44.46
N MET A 19 -0.46 16.35 -44.75
CA MET A 19 0.67 16.51 -45.63
C MET A 19 0.56 15.56 -46.81
N THR A 20 0.16 16.12 -47.94
CA THR A 20 0.17 15.54 -49.30
C THR A 20 1.56 15.64 -49.91
N GLY A 21 2.03 14.56 -50.40
CA GLY A 21 2.38 14.30 -51.77
C GLY A 21 3.68 14.76 -52.34
N ALA A 22 4.41 13.89 -52.98
CA ALA A 22 4.70 14.00 -54.42
C ALA A 22 5.62 12.85 -54.82
N LEU A 23 5.17 12.21 -55.86
CA LEU A 23 5.92 11.28 -56.71
C LEU A 23 7.08 11.99 -57.44
N ALA A 24 8.19 11.28 -57.68
CA ALA A 24 8.99 11.45 -58.87
C ALA A 24 9.66 10.12 -59.27
N CYS A 25 9.35 9.74 -60.49
CA CYS A 25 9.94 8.67 -61.28
C CYS A 25 11.34 9.01 -61.80
N GLY A 26 12.08 7.96 -62.18
CA GLY A 26 13.25 7.98 -63.06
C GLY A 26 14.11 6.79 -62.70
N GLY A 27 14.21 5.71 -63.45
CA GLY A 27 14.31 5.47 -64.89
C GLY A 27 15.79 5.29 -65.26
N GLY A 28 16.23 4.10 -65.64
CA GLY A 28 17.59 3.89 -66.18
C GLY A 28 17.94 2.39 -66.22
N GLU A 29 17.50 1.75 -67.26
CA GLU A 29 18.05 0.50 -67.82
C GLU A 29 19.45 0.70 -68.38
N GLU A 30 20.24 -0.36 -68.47
CA GLU A 30 21.12 -0.83 -69.56
C GLU A 30 22.05 -1.89 -68.94
N GLU A 31 21.88 -3.13 -69.26
CA GLU A 31 22.39 -4.00 -70.37
C GLU A 31 23.91 -3.98 -70.56
N ALA A 32 24.45 -5.12 -70.56
CA ALA A 32 25.20 -5.88 -71.58
C ALA A 32 26.25 -6.77 -70.91
N GLU A 33 26.08 -8.09 -70.97
CA GLU A 33 26.80 -9.00 -71.95
C GLU A 33 28.31 -8.82 -72.03
N ASP A 34 29.10 -9.78 -71.72
CA ASP A 34 29.55 -10.82 -72.71
C ASP A 34 30.63 -11.75 -72.11
N ALA A 35 30.48 -13.00 -72.52
CA ALA A 35 31.36 -13.98 -73.04
C ALA A 35 32.59 -14.49 -72.25
N ALA A 36 32.48 -15.70 -71.92
CA ALA A 36 32.94 -16.89 -72.64
C ALA A 36 34.38 -17.36 -72.41
N GLN A 37 34.41 -18.64 -72.09
CA GLN A 37 35.40 -19.65 -72.43
C GLN A 37 36.80 -19.62 -71.79
N ASN A 38 37.17 -20.67 -71.06
CA ASN A 38 37.74 -21.86 -71.62
C ASN A 38 38.27 -22.88 -70.60
N GLN A 39 37.82 -24.08 -70.77
CA GLN A 39 38.48 -25.38 -70.77
C GLN A 39 39.37 -25.92 -69.68
N ARG A 40 38.87 -27.04 -69.22
CA ARG A 40 39.51 -28.34 -69.05
C ARG A 40 40.65 -28.57 -68.09
N GLY A 41 40.35 -29.48 -67.23
CA GLY A 41 41.28 -30.55 -66.99
C GLY A 41 41.51 -30.98 -65.56
N GLY A 42 41.10 -32.16 -65.20
CA GLY A 42 41.90 -32.93 -64.26
C GLY A 42 41.22 -33.46 -63.00
N ARG A 43 40.57 -34.61 -63.14
CA ARG A 43 40.64 -35.80 -62.26
C ARG A 43 40.79 -35.71 -60.78
N SER A 44 39.80 -36.24 -60.15
CA SER A 44 39.93 -37.27 -59.09
C SER A 44 40.64 -36.90 -57.82
N GLY A 45 39.83 -36.74 -56.76
CA GLY A 45 40.25 -36.84 -55.41
C GLY A 45 38.98 -36.99 -54.55
N MET A 46 38.52 -38.23 -54.38
CA MET A 46 37.59 -38.56 -53.29
C MET A 46 38.31 -38.34 -52.00
N GLY A 47 38.17 -37.14 -51.48
CA GLY A 47 38.48 -36.82 -50.07
C GLY A 47 37.13 -36.68 -49.35
N ALA A 48 36.78 -37.71 -48.63
CA ALA A 48 35.76 -37.56 -47.59
C ALA A 48 36.27 -36.49 -46.61
N MET A 49 35.86 -35.23 -46.79
CA MET A 49 35.98 -34.24 -45.72
C MET A 49 35.06 -34.72 -44.60
N ALA A 50 35.64 -35.40 -43.62
CA ALA A 50 35.11 -35.46 -42.30
C ALA A 50 34.82 -34.00 -41.89
N ARG A 51 33.54 -33.65 -41.79
CA ARG A 51 33.12 -32.44 -41.07
C ARG A 51 33.61 -32.61 -39.66
N THR A 52 34.81 -32.13 -39.37
CA THR A 52 35.23 -31.84 -38.00
C THR A 52 34.26 -30.77 -37.54
N GLY A 53 33.20 -31.21 -36.85
CA GLY A 53 32.31 -30.28 -36.16
C GLY A 53 33.15 -29.37 -35.31
N ALA A 54 33.05 -28.07 -35.55
CA ALA A 54 33.69 -27.10 -34.69
C ALA A 54 33.16 -27.35 -33.26
N SER A 55 34.05 -27.71 -32.34
CA SER A 55 33.67 -27.87 -30.94
C SER A 55 33.38 -26.49 -30.39
N ILE A 56 32.13 -26.26 -30.00
CA ILE A 56 31.70 -25.03 -29.35
C ILE A 56 32.03 -25.17 -27.85
N PRO A 57 32.74 -24.23 -27.24
CA PRO A 57 32.97 -24.28 -25.83
C PRO A 57 31.64 -24.01 -25.09
N VAL A 58 31.25 -24.93 -24.22
CA VAL A 58 30.01 -24.86 -23.45
C VAL A 58 30.31 -24.91 -21.95
N GLU A 59 29.51 -24.20 -21.18
CA GLU A 59 29.47 -24.34 -19.72
C GLU A 59 28.38 -25.34 -19.35
N VAL A 60 28.75 -26.32 -18.53
CA VAL A 60 27.83 -27.39 -18.13
C VAL A 60 27.59 -27.32 -16.61
N LYS A 61 26.35 -27.50 -16.20
CA LYS A 61 25.95 -27.59 -14.81
C LYS A 61 25.10 -28.82 -14.56
N THR A 62 25.32 -29.45 -13.42
CA THR A 62 24.53 -30.62 -13.02
C THR A 62 23.19 -30.17 -12.46
N VAL A 63 22.13 -30.80 -12.91
CA VAL A 63 20.76 -30.62 -12.41
C VAL A 63 20.67 -31.20 -11.02
N GLY A 64 20.14 -30.45 -10.10
CA GLY A 64 20.00 -30.87 -8.70
C GLY A 64 18.60 -30.58 -8.17
N ARG A 65 18.39 -31.05 -6.95
CA ARG A 65 17.13 -30.79 -6.24
C ARG A 65 17.29 -29.65 -5.23
N GLY A 66 16.24 -28.87 -5.07
CA GLY A 66 16.18 -27.80 -4.12
C GLY A 66 14.73 -27.45 -3.76
N ASN A 67 14.61 -26.40 -2.95
CA ASN A 67 13.28 -25.85 -2.61
C ASN A 67 13.03 -24.64 -3.48
N ILE A 68 11.83 -24.55 -4.06
CA ILE A 68 11.37 -23.39 -4.84
C ILE A 68 10.09 -22.87 -4.23
N ALA A 69 10.04 -21.55 -4.02
CA ALA A 69 8.87 -20.90 -3.49
C ALA A 69 8.07 -20.21 -4.62
N ALA A 70 6.78 -20.55 -4.72
CA ALA A 70 5.84 -19.76 -5.49
C ALA A 70 5.58 -18.44 -4.75
N THR A 71 5.93 -17.33 -5.38
CA THR A 71 5.71 -16.01 -4.82
C THR A 71 4.67 -15.23 -5.61
N LEU A 72 3.73 -14.63 -4.91
CA LEU A 72 2.84 -13.62 -5.48
C LEU A 72 3.47 -12.26 -5.32
N LEU A 73 3.78 -11.63 -6.43
CA LEU A 73 4.26 -10.25 -6.48
C LEU A 73 3.05 -9.31 -6.62
N THR A 74 2.92 -8.38 -5.69
CA THR A 74 1.85 -7.37 -5.75
C THR A 74 2.38 -6.01 -5.32
N TYR A 75 1.69 -4.96 -5.78
CA TYR A 75 2.07 -3.57 -5.53
C TYR A 75 0.99 -2.90 -4.70
N THR A 76 1.40 -2.10 -3.72
CA THR A 76 0.48 -1.31 -2.89
C THR A 76 1.21 -0.10 -2.30
N SER A 77 0.46 0.86 -1.78
CA SER A 77 1.02 1.93 -0.95
C SER A 77 0.93 1.55 0.53
N LEU A 78 1.90 2.00 1.31
CA LEU A 78 1.85 1.88 2.76
C LEU A 78 0.78 2.81 3.31
N GLU A 79 0.05 2.35 4.32
CA GLU A 79 -0.97 3.13 5.01
C GLU A 79 -0.69 3.16 6.51
N ALA A 80 -1.15 4.21 7.20
CA ALA A 80 -1.15 4.24 8.65
C ALA A 80 -2.18 3.24 9.19
N GLU A 81 -1.92 2.65 10.38
CA GLU A 81 -2.90 1.79 11.04
C GLU A 81 -4.18 2.55 11.33
N ARG A 82 -4.04 3.77 11.86
CA ARG A 82 -5.14 4.69 12.14
C ARG A 82 -4.81 6.07 11.62
N HIS A 83 -5.79 6.70 11.01
CA HIS A 83 -5.74 8.09 10.59
C HIS A 83 -7.02 8.76 11.04
N VAL A 84 -6.93 9.84 11.80
CA VAL A 84 -8.09 10.51 12.37
C VAL A 84 -7.94 12.03 12.23
N ASP A 85 -9.02 12.64 11.76
CA ASP A 85 -9.20 14.07 11.77
C ASP A 85 -9.61 14.52 13.19
N VAL A 86 -8.76 15.27 13.86
CA VAL A 86 -9.04 15.86 15.17
C VAL A 86 -9.84 17.12 14.96
N VAL A 87 -11.09 17.09 15.38
CA VAL A 87 -12.03 18.20 15.20
C VAL A 87 -12.21 19.00 16.48
N SER A 88 -12.47 20.31 16.35
CA SER A 88 -12.96 21.11 17.45
C SER A 88 -14.37 20.70 17.85
N ARG A 89 -14.64 20.58 19.15
CA ARG A 89 -15.98 20.28 19.69
C ARG A 89 -16.78 21.52 20.07
N THR A 90 -16.12 22.69 20.10
CA THR A 90 -16.74 23.98 20.45
C THR A 90 -16.18 25.07 19.55
N GLN A 91 -16.91 26.17 19.45
CA GLN A 91 -16.45 27.36 18.74
C GLN A 91 -15.54 28.19 19.64
N GLY A 92 -14.47 28.76 19.07
CA GLY A 92 -13.59 29.70 19.77
C GLY A 92 -12.41 30.15 18.95
N LEU A 93 -11.70 31.18 19.40
CA LEU A 93 -10.43 31.61 18.82
C LEU A 93 -9.30 30.71 19.33
N VAL A 94 -8.41 30.29 18.44
CA VAL A 94 -7.21 29.55 18.84
C VAL A 94 -6.26 30.49 19.59
N LYS A 95 -6.07 30.27 20.90
CA LYS A 95 -5.21 31.05 21.75
C LYS A 95 -3.78 30.60 21.75
N THR A 96 -3.56 29.27 21.81
CA THR A 96 -2.24 28.66 21.78
C THR A 96 -2.26 27.34 21.03
N ILE A 97 -1.16 27.03 20.34
CA ILE A 97 -0.87 25.75 19.71
C ILE A 97 0.31 25.16 20.49
N LEU A 98 0.20 23.89 20.88
CA LEU A 98 1.15 23.22 21.76
C LEU A 98 2.00 22.17 21.05
N VAL A 99 1.68 21.88 19.77
CA VAL A 99 2.32 20.84 18.96
C VAL A 99 2.47 21.30 17.52
N GLU A 100 3.47 20.78 16.83
CA GLU A 100 3.72 21.03 15.41
C GLU A 100 3.62 19.75 14.58
N GLU A 101 3.61 19.89 13.24
CA GLU A 101 3.65 18.75 12.33
C GLU A 101 4.92 17.92 12.55
N GLY A 102 4.76 16.61 12.63
CA GLY A 102 5.84 15.66 12.92
C GLY A 102 6.01 15.33 14.40
N ASP A 103 5.36 16.05 15.31
CA ASP A 103 5.46 15.78 16.74
C ASP A 103 4.73 14.48 17.11
N ARG A 104 5.35 13.74 18.05
CA ARG A 104 4.72 12.58 18.67
C ARG A 104 3.85 13.03 19.84
N VAL A 105 2.63 12.52 19.86
CA VAL A 105 1.62 12.82 20.87
C VAL A 105 1.10 11.54 21.52
N THR A 106 0.68 11.66 22.77
CA THR A 106 0.01 10.58 23.51
C THR A 106 -1.49 10.84 23.57
N GLU A 107 -2.26 9.77 23.79
CA GLU A 107 -3.71 9.88 24.00
C GLU A 107 -4.04 10.86 25.12
N GLY A 108 -5.00 11.77 24.86
CA GLY A 108 -5.42 12.82 25.79
C GLY A 108 -4.48 14.02 25.88
N GLN A 109 -3.32 14.01 25.20
CA GLN A 109 -2.39 15.14 25.21
C GLN A 109 -3.04 16.38 24.59
N PRO A 110 -2.93 17.57 25.25
CA PRO A 110 -3.39 18.83 24.66
C PRO A 110 -2.59 19.16 23.39
N LEU A 111 -3.30 19.51 22.32
CA LEU A 111 -2.73 19.92 21.02
C LEU A 111 -2.85 21.43 20.82
N ALA A 112 -4.01 21.99 21.15
CA ALA A 112 -4.28 23.42 21.10
C ALA A 112 -5.29 23.81 22.17
N GLN A 113 -5.28 25.09 22.51
CA GLN A 113 -6.23 25.68 23.44
C GLN A 113 -6.94 26.87 22.80
N LEU A 114 -8.24 26.85 22.86
CA LEU A 114 -9.09 27.96 22.47
C LEU A 114 -9.13 29.01 23.60
N ASP A 115 -9.61 30.19 23.28
CA ASP A 115 -9.88 31.22 24.30
C ASP A 115 -10.99 30.75 25.24
N THR A 116 -10.72 30.75 26.54
CA THR A 116 -11.59 30.22 27.60
C THR A 116 -12.29 31.27 28.40
N ASP A 117 -11.95 32.56 28.22
CA ASP A 117 -12.37 33.64 29.14
C ASP A 117 -13.89 33.68 29.33
N ALA A 118 -14.67 33.60 28.24
CA ALA A 118 -16.14 33.60 28.30
C ALA A 118 -16.70 32.30 28.90
N LEU A 119 -16.08 31.16 28.63
CA LEU A 119 -16.50 29.84 29.12
C LEU A 119 -16.23 29.73 30.63
N GLU A 120 -15.10 30.26 31.11
CA GLU A 120 -14.77 30.31 32.54
C GLU A 120 -15.73 31.19 33.33
N LEU A 121 -16.13 32.34 32.77
CA LEU A 121 -17.15 33.19 33.38
C LEU A 121 -18.51 32.47 33.43
N THR A 122 -18.92 31.81 32.37
CA THR A 122 -20.16 31.03 32.32
C THR A 122 -20.12 29.90 33.35
N LEU A 123 -19.01 29.15 33.41
CA LEU A 123 -18.84 28.08 34.41
C LEU A 123 -19.00 28.61 35.83
N ARG A 124 -18.33 29.73 36.15
CA ARG A 124 -18.42 30.35 37.48
C ARG A 124 -19.85 30.83 37.83
N GLU A 125 -20.57 31.40 36.84
CA GLU A 125 -21.98 31.77 37.03
C GLU A 125 -22.84 30.54 37.39
N ARG A 126 -22.68 29.43 36.66
CA ARG A 126 -23.42 28.19 36.91
C ARG A 126 -23.05 27.56 38.27
N GLU A 127 -21.77 27.61 38.61
CA GLU A 127 -21.28 27.12 39.90
C GLU A 127 -21.92 27.88 41.08
N VAL A 128 -21.95 29.22 41.03
CA VAL A 128 -22.56 30.06 42.07
C VAL A 128 -24.07 29.77 42.19
N ASN A 129 -24.76 29.67 41.08
CA ASN A 129 -26.19 29.32 41.06
C ASN A 129 -26.47 27.93 41.67
N MET A 130 -25.67 26.92 41.27
CA MET A 130 -25.79 25.57 41.82
C MET A 130 -25.55 25.55 43.32
N ASN A 131 -24.49 26.21 43.82
CA ASN A 131 -24.16 26.30 45.26
C ASN A 131 -25.26 26.99 46.06
N SER A 132 -25.91 28.03 45.51
CA SER A 132 -27.04 28.70 46.13
C SER A 132 -28.25 27.77 46.29
N LEU A 133 -28.58 27.03 45.24
CA LEU A 133 -29.71 26.09 45.25
C LEU A 133 -29.39 24.83 46.09
N GLU A 134 -28.13 24.38 46.13
CA GLU A 134 -27.68 23.34 47.05
C GLU A 134 -27.92 23.71 48.50
N SER A 135 -27.56 24.96 48.86
CA SER A 135 -27.77 25.47 50.22
C SER A 135 -29.26 25.54 50.59
N ASN A 136 -30.13 25.92 49.61
CA ASN A 136 -31.57 25.90 49.81
C ASN A 136 -32.12 24.48 49.95
N TYR A 137 -31.64 23.54 49.13
CA TYR A 137 -32.03 22.14 49.22
C TYR A 137 -31.63 21.52 50.57
N LYS A 138 -30.39 21.73 51.03
CA LYS A 138 -29.92 21.25 52.34
C LYS A 138 -30.80 21.79 53.51
N ARG A 139 -31.14 23.08 53.47
CA ARG A 139 -32.04 23.70 54.45
C ARG A 139 -33.44 23.10 54.37
N SER A 140 -33.97 22.87 53.18
CA SER A 140 -35.29 22.22 53.00
C SER A 140 -35.30 20.80 53.54
N GLN A 141 -34.17 20.06 53.35
CA GLN A 141 -34.02 18.73 53.92
C GLN A 141 -34.11 18.74 55.46
N GLU A 142 -33.40 19.66 56.12
CA GLU A 142 -33.48 19.82 57.59
C GLU A 142 -34.89 20.16 58.07
N LEU A 143 -35.63 21.00 57.32
CA LEU A 143 -37.02 21.37 57.66
C LEU A 143 -38.02 20.25 57.47
N VAL A 144 -37.86 19.40 56.44
CA VAL A 144 -38.70 18.21 56.22
C VAL A 144 -38.49 17.19 57.33
N GLU A 145 -37.24 16.97 57.76
CA GLU A 145 -36.93 16.06 58.87
C GLU A 145 -37.56 16.52 60.20
N GLN A 146 -37.80 17.84 60.33
CA GLN A 146 -38.52 18.44 61.47
C GLN A 146 -40.05 18.57 61.28
N GLU A 147 -40.58 18.01 60.17
CA GLU A 147 -42.00 18.11 59.77
C GLU A 147 -42.49 19.55 59.54
N LEU A 148 -41.58 20.52 59.29
CA LEU A 148 -41.87 21.92 59.10
C LEU A 148 -42.06 22.35 57.65
N LEU A 149 -41.83 21.42 56.67
CA LEU A 149 -41.95 21.68 55.23
C LEU A 149 -42.77 20.57 54.58
N SER A 150 -43.60 20.93 53.59
CA SER A 150 -44.34 19.92 52.82
C SER A 150 -43.43 19.10 51.91
N SER A 151 -43.80 17.85 51.66
CA SER A 151 -43.07 17.00 50.72
C SER A 151 -43.00 17.59 49.29
N GLN A 152 -44.05 18.30 48.86
CA GLN A 152 -44.10 18.97 47.56
C GLN A 152 -43.05 20.10 47.45
N GLU A 153 -42.91 20.93 48.48
CA GLU A 153 -41.93 22.03 48.49
C GLU A 153 -40.51 21.48 48.56
N PHE A 154 -40.29 20.42 49.31
CA PHE A 154 -38.99 19.72 49.31
C PHE A 154 -38.63 19.17 47.92
N GLU A 155 -39.54 18.44 47.28
CA GLU A 155 -39.31 17.94 45.93
C GLU A 155 -39.01 19.06 44.94
N GLN A 156 -39.70 20.17 45.04
CA GLN A 156 -39.46 21.35 44.20
C GLN A 156 -38.03 21.88 44.35
N THR A 157 -37.55 22.07 45.62
CA THR A 157 -36.18 22.53 45.86
C THR A 157 -35.13 21.55 45.43
N LYS A 158 -35.41 20.23 45.56
CA LYS A 158 -34.57 19.17 45.04
C LYS A 158 -34.41 19.25 43.53
N PHE A 159 -35.52 19.34 42.79
CA PHE A 159 -35.47 19.43 41.32
C PHE A 159 -34.78 20.69 40.80
N GLN A 160 -34.93 21.84 41.55
CA GLN A 160 -34.22 23.07 41.21
C GLN A 160 -32.69 22.91 41.35
N PHE A 161 -32.24 22.28 42.44
CA PHE A 161 -30.82 21.96 42.63
C PHE A 161 -30.30 20.99 41.55
N GLU A 162 -31.01 19.89 41.29
CA GLU A 162 -30.61 18.90 40.26
C GLU A 162 -30.50 19.53 38.88
N ALA A 163 -31.43 20.42 38.50
CA ALA A 163 -31.39 21.17 37.26
C ALA A 163 -30.18 22.12 37.18
N ALA A 164 -29.86 22.81 38.25
CA ALA A 164 -28.69 23.70 38.32
C ALA A 164 -27.37 22.90 38.27
N ALA A 165 -27.30 21.77 38.95
CA ALA A 165 -26.17 20.87 38.89
C ALA A 165 -25.91 20.35 37.47
N ALA A 166 -26.96 19.97 36.73
CA ALA A 166 -26.85 19.60 35.34
C ALA A 166 -26.35 20.75 34.43
N GLN A 167 -26.78 21.98 34.69
CA GLN A 167 -26.28 23.16 33.96
C GLN A 167 -24.81 23.46 34.25
N TYR A 168 -24.37 23.29 35.50
CA TYR A 168 -22.96 23.42 35.88
C TYR A 168 -22.10 22.38 35.19
N GLU A 169 -22.47 21.10 35.20
CA GLU A 169 -21.72 20.05 34.52
C GLU A 169 -21.69 20.27 33.01
N SER A 170 -22.76 20.78 32.38
CA SER A 170 -22.77 21.17 30.98
C SER A 170 -21.76 22.28 30.67
N ALA A 171 -21.71 23.34 31.49
CA ALA A 171 -20.75 24.44 31.32
C ALA A 171 -19.29 23.95 31.49
N LYS A 172 -19.07 23.07 32.46
CA LYS A 172 -17.76 22.44 32.72
C LYS A 172 -17.30 21.60 31.52
N LEU A 173 -18.21 20.84 30.90
CA LEU A 173 -17.92 20.07 29.71
C LEU A 173 -17.59 20.97 28.50
N GLN A 174 -18.30 22.08 28.32
CA GLN A 174 -18.01 23.07 27.28
C GLN A 174 -16.62 23.69 27.44
N LEU A 175 -16.23 24.03 28.66
CA LEU A 175 -14.89 24.51 28.97
C LEU A 175 -13.84 23.46 28.70
N ALA A 176 -14.09 22.19 29.02
CA ALA A 176 -13.18 21.10 28.75
C ALA A 176 -12.96 20.91 27.23
N TYR A 177 -13.98 21.17 26.41
CA TYR A 177 -13.88 21.10 24.94
C TYR A 177 -13.05 22.24 24.32
N ALA A 178 -12.81 23.33 25.05
CA ALA A 178 -11.92 24.40 24.61
C ALA A 178 -10.45 23.95 24.54
N THR A 179 -10.09 22.85 25.20
CA THR A 179 -8.79 22.20 25.03
C THR A 179 -8.92 21.07 24.03
N ILE A 180 -8.34 21.23 22.85
CA ILE A 180 -8.32 20.23 21.80
C ILE A 180 -7.24 19.19 22.14
N ARG A 181 -7.62 17.90 22.19
CA ARG A 181 -6.74 16.81 22.61
C ARG A 181 -6.63 15.71 21.57
N SER A 182 -5.50 15.00 21.59
CA SER A 182 -5.30 13.83 20.74
C SER A 182 -6.21 12.67 21.17
N PRO A 183 -6.94 12.04 20.25
CA PRO A 183 -7.81 10.90 20.56
C PRO A 183 -7.06 9.58 20.79
N PHE A 184 -5.79 9.49 20.36
CA PHE A 184 -4.91 8.34 20.54
C PHE A 184 -3.43 8.76 20.47
N SER A 185 -2.52 7.85 20.83
CA SER A 185 -1.08 8.08 20.71
C SER A 185 -0.64 7.88 19.26
N GLY A 186 0.07 8.87 18.69
CA GLY A 186 0.49 8.86 17.28
C GLY A 186 1.40 10.03 16.93
N ILE A 187 1.35 10.46 15.68
CA ILE A 187 2.12 11.59 15.14
C ILE A 187 1.16 12.57 14.49
N ILE A 188 1.41 13.87 14.69
CA ILE A 188 0.69 14.94 13.98
C ILE A 188 1.16 14.95 12.52
N THR A 189 0.26 14.65 11.59
CA THR A 189 0.57 14.64 10.16
C THR A 189 0.30 15.98 9.49
N GLU A 190 -0.70 16.71 9.95
CA GLU A 190 -1.05 18.03 9.45
C GLU A 190 -1.62 18.92 10.57
N ARG A 191 -1.35 20.22 10.48
CA ARG A 191 -1.92 21.27 11.30
C ARG A 191 -2.69 22.23 10.40
N LEU A 192 -4.00 22.32 10.60
CA LEU A 192 -4.93 23.07 9.73
C LEU A 192 -5.36 24.41 10.31
N VAL A 193 -4.79 24.81 11.45
CA VAL A 193 -5.15 26.05 12.15
C VAL A 193 -3.93 26.82 12.60
N GLU A 194 -4.10 28.13 12.75
CA GLU A 194 -3.10 29.08 13.25
C GLU A 194 -3.63 29.78 14.52
N VAL A 195 -2.70 30.29 15.35
CA VAL A 195 -3.05 31.15 16.49
C VAL A 195 -3.82 32.38 15.97
N GLY A 196 -4.97 32.67 16.58
CA GLY A 196 -5.87 33.74 16.17
C GLY A 196 -6.94 33.32 15.14
N ASN A 197 -6.91 32.09 14.63
CA ASN A 197 -8.00 31.60 13.79
C ASN A 197 -9.27 31.38 14.63
N LEU A 198 -10.42 31.70 14.06
CA LEU A 198 -11.71 31.28 14.60
C LEU A 198 -12.01 29.87 14.09
N VAL A 199 -12.24 28.92 14.98
CA VAL A 199 -12.70 27.57 14.68
C VAL A 199 -14.14 27.37 15.12
N ASN A 200 -14.91 26.60 14.38
CA ASN A 200 -16.27 26.21 14.72
C ASN A 200 -16.31 24.77 15.21
N ALA A 201 -17.42 24.36 15.80
CA ALA A 201 -17.63 22.96 16.12
C ALA A 201 -17.61 22.11 14.83
N ASN A 202 -16.90 20.99 14.86
CA ASN A 202 -16.61 20.05 13.77
C ASN A 202 -15.58 20.53 12.73
N ASP A 203 -14.97 21.71 12.87
CA ASP A 203 -13.83 22.07 12.02
C ASP A 203 -12.63 21.17 12.34
N VAL A 204 -11.96 20.64 11.29
CA VAL A 204 -10.74 19.84 11.43
C VAL A 204 -9.58 20.77 11.79
N VAL A 205 -8.92 20.49 12.91
CA VAL A 205 -7.85 21.31 13.48
C VAL A 205 -6.49 20.68 13.25
N PHE A 206 -6.40 19.36 13.47
CA PHE A 206 -5.20 18.56 13.25
C PHE A 206 -5.58 17.25 12.56
N ARG A 207 -4.58 16.64 11.91
CA ARG A 207 -4.63 15.25 11.51
C ARG A 207 -3.59 14.47 12.28
N THR A 208 -3.99 13.33 12.81
CA THR A 208 -3.11 12.42 13.55
C THR A 208 -3.11 11.05 12.91
N ALA A 209 -1.96 10.41 12.87
CA ALA A 209 -1.82 9.05 12.37
C ALA A 209 -0.98 8.19 13.31
N ASP A 210 -1.37 6.91 13.42
CA ASP A 210 -0.57 5.88 14.07
C ASP A 210 0.26 5.19 12.98
N LEU A 211 1.58 5.31 13.09
CA LEU A 211 2.53 4.81 12.10
C LEU A 211 3.20 3.49 12.53
N ASP A 212 2.83 2.91 13.65
CA ASP A 212 3.40 1.66 14.16
C ASP A 212 2.28 0.73 14.70
N PRO A 213 1.91 -0.29 13.90
CA PRO A 213 2.49 -0.68 12.61
C PRO A 213 1.98 0.14 11.41
N LEU A 214 2.77 0.17 10.32
CA LEU A 214 2.27 0.53 9.00
C LEU A 214 1.58 -0.68 8.37
N LEU A 215 0.59 -0.41 7.52
CA LEU A 215 -0.17 -1.45 6.83
C LEU A 215 0.10 -1.43 5.32
N ALA A 216 0.28 -2.62 4.75
CA ALA A 216 0.22 -2.84 3.30
C ALA A 216 -1.02 -3.68 2.99
N ARG A 217 -1.99 -3.10 2.28
CA ARG A 217 -3.20 -3.81 1.86
C ARG A 217 -3.02 -4.34 0.46
N ILE A 218 -2.93 -5.65 0.33
CA ILE A 218 -2.74 -6.35 -0.93
C ILE A 218 -4.01 -7.12 -1.32
N HIS A 219 -4.16 -7.36 -2.62
CA HIS A 219 -5.26 -8.12 -3.18
C HIS A 219 -4.74 -9.42 -3.76
N VAL A 220 -5.16 -10.53 -3.16
CA VAL A 220 -4.73 -11.89 -3.51
C VAL A 220 -5.86 -12.58 -4.28
N PRO A 221 -5.60 -13.17 -5.47
CA PRO A 221 -6.60 -13.93 -6.20
C PRO A 221 -7.23 -15.04 -5.35
N GLU A 222 -8.54 -15.26 -5.50
CA GLU A 222 -9.29 -16.27 -4.72
C GLU A 222 -8.64 -17.66 -4.81
N LYS A 223 -8.16 -18.05 -5.98
CA LYS A 223 -7.49 -19.34 -6.20
C LYS A 223 -6.26 -19.57 -5.31
N ASP A 224 -5.56 -18.48 -4.92
CA ASP A 224 -4.29 -18.54 -4.18
C ASP A 224 -4.50 -18.32 -2.67
N ILE A 225 -5.68 -17.82 -2.26
CA ILE A 225 -5.94 -17.42 -0.87
C ILE A 225 -5.90 -18.59 0.12
N ALA A 226 -6.23 -19.82 -0.34
CA ALA A 226 -6.21 -21.01 0.49
C ALA A 226 -4.80 -21.33 1.05
N GLN A 227 -3.76 -20.80 0.43
CA GLN A 227 -2.35 -21.00 0.79
C GLN A 227 -1.81 -19.89 1.70
N VAL A 228 -2.55 -18.79 1.86
CA VAL A 228 -2.16 -17.66 2.72
C VAL A 228 -2.63 -17.92 4.15
N ARG A 229 -1.76 -17.67 5.12
CA ARG A 229 -2.04 -17.88 6.54
C ARG A 229 -1.81 -16.60 7.35
N PRO A 230 -2.65 -16.33 8.38
CA PRO A 230 -2.33 -15.28 9.35
C PRO A 230 -0.97 -15.58 10.05
N GLY A 231 -0.19 -14.52 10.28
CA GLY A 231 1.14 -14.63 10.87
C GLY A 231 2.26 -14.97 9.88
N GLN A 232 1.93 -15.26 8.62
CA GLN A 232 2.90 -15.57 7.57
C GLN A 232 3.81 -14.37 7.31
N SER A 233 5.13 -14.65 7.17
CA SER A 233 6.13 -13.62 6.86
C SER A 233 6.07 -13.20 5.39
N VAL A 234 6.20 -11.90 5.15
CA VAL A 234 6.13 -11.28 3.82
C VAL A 234 7.33 -10.37 3.63
N ARG A 235 7.99 -10.45 2.48
CA ARG A 235 9.06 -9.53 2.10
C ARG A 235 8.49 -8.31 1.39
N ILE A 236 8.92 -7.12 1.80
CA ILE A 236 8.41 -5.86 1.30
C ILE A 236 9.58 -4.98 0.91
N ASN A 237 9.61 -4.58 -0.35
CA ASN A 237 10.57 -3.63 -0.88
C ASN A 237 9.84 -2.31 -1.10
N VAL A 238 10.31 -1.26 -0.43
CA VAL A 238 9.72 0.09 -0.53
C VAL A 238 10.56 0.93 -1.47
N GLU A 239 9.92 1.60 -2.43
CA GLU A 239 10.63 2.49 -3.34
C GLU A 239 11.33 3.62 -2.57
N GLY A 240 12.60 3.86 -2.91
CA GLY A 240 13.44 4.82 -2.20
C GLY A 240 14.09 4.29 -0.93
N SER A 241 13.92 3.00 -0.62
CA SER A 241 14.65 2.31 0.46
C SER A 241 15.51 1.18 -0.12
N ASP A 242 16.80 1.20 0.15
CA ASP A 242 17.71 0.11 -0.24
C ASP A 242 17.55 -1.15 0.65
N GLN A 243 16.66 -1.09 1.63
CA GLN A 243 16.44 -2.17 2.59
C GLN A 243 15.15 -2.94 2.29
N THR A 244 15.25 -4.25 2.30
CA THR A 244 14.07 -5.12 2.31
C THR A 244 13.49 -5.16 3.73
N HIS A 245 12.23 -4.84 3.85
CA HIS A 245 11.49 -4.91 5.10
C HIS A 245 10.74 -6.24 5.20
N THR A 246 10.54 -6.70 6.41
CA THR A 246 9.74 -7.89 6.68
C THR A 246 8.43 -7.49 7.35
N GLY A 247 7.34 -7.87 6.74
CA GLY A 247 5.99 -7.75 7.29
C GLY A 247 5.42 -9.10 7.71
N ARG A 248 4.22 -9.07 8.27
CA ARG A 248 3.42 -10.26 8.61
C ARG A 248 1.99 -10.08 8.14
N VAL A 249 1.40 -11.14 7.62
CA VAL A 249 -0.04 -11.19 7.35
C VAL A 249 -0.79 -11.07 8.69
N ALA A 250 -1.47 -9.95 8.89
CA ALA A 250 -2.25 -9.67 10.09
C ALA A 250 -3.69 -10.13 9.94
N LEU A 251 -4.30 -9.83 8.79
CA LEU A 251 -5.71 -10.11 8.54
C LEU A 251 -5.93 -10.56 7.10
N ILE A 252 -6.76 -11.58 6.94
CA ILE A 252 -7.31 -12.01 5.65
C ILE A 252 -8.80 -11.68 5.68
N SER A 253 -9.28 -10.90 4.71
CA SER A 253 -10.70 -10.56 4.61
C SER A 253 -11.54 -11.84 4.48
N PRO A 254 -12.66 -11.94 5.20
CA PRO A 254 -13.58 -13.07 5.02
C PRO A 254 -14.45 -12.95 3.77
N ILE A 255 -14.32 -11.84 3.02
CA ILE A 255 -15.15 -11.53 1.85
C ILE A 255 -14.24 -11.46 0.62
N VAL A 256 -14.66 -12.11 -0.45
CA VAL A 256 -14.10 -11.97 -1.80
C VAL A 256 -14.74 -10.76 -2.46
N ASP A 257 -13.96 -9.92 -3.07
CA ASP A 257 -14.45 -8.83 -3.91
C ASP A 257 -14.97 -9.43 -5.23
N PRO A 258 -16.28 -9.32 -5.52
CA PRO A 258 -16.86 -9.95 -6.69
C PRO A 258 -16.47 -9.27 -8.02
N GLU A 259 -16.02 -8.01 -7.99
CA GLU A 259 -15.63 -7.28 -9.20
C GLU A 259 -14.22 -7.70 -9.64
N SER A 260 -13.31 -7.90 -8.70
CA SER A 260 -11.92 -8.24 -8.98
C SER A 260 -11.59 -9.72 -8.81
N GLY A 261 -12.46 -10.53 -8.17
CA GLY A 261 -12.18 -11.92 -7.81
C GLY A 261 -11.02 -12.07 -6.83
N THR A 262 -10.76 -11.05 -6.00
CA THR A 262 -9.63 -11.04 -5.07
C THR A 262 -10.08 -10.95 -3.62
N VAL A 263 -9.22 -11.37 -2.72
CA VAL A 263 -9.38 -11.24 -1.27
C VAL A 263 -8.38 -10.23 -0.75
N LYS A 264 -8.85 -9.26 0.02
CA LYS A 264 -7.98 -8.27 0.66
C LYS A 264 -7.22 -8.91 1.81
N VAL A 265 -5.89 -8.83 1.75
CA VAL A 265 -4.97 -9.27 2.80
C VAL A 265 -4.23 -8.06 3.36
N THR A 266 -4.28 -7.88 4.67
CA THR A 266 -3.57 -6.81 5.37
C THR A 266 -2.27 -7.36 5.94
N VAL A 267 -1.17 -6.72 5.57
CA VAL A 267 0.19 -7.03 6.05
C VAL A 267 0.65 -5.90 6.95
N GLU A 268 1.04 -6.23 8.17
CA GLU A 268 1.66 -5.30 9.12
C GLU A 268 3.16 -5.20 8.91
N ILE A 269 3.68 -3.99 8.96
CA ILE A 269 5.10 -3.68 8.83
C ILE A 269 5.50 -2.82 10.02
N ARG A 270 6.47 -3.29 10.81
CA ARG A 270 7.03 -2.50 11.90
C ARG A 270 8.35 -1.88 11.48
N ASP A 271 8.36 -0.57 11.36
CA ASP A 271 9.57 0.18 11.01
C ASP A 271 10.23 0.78 12.24
N ARG A 272 11.26 0.10 12.74
CA ARG A 272 12.08 0.62 13.85
C ARG A 272 12.98 1.79 13.44
N SER A 273 13.19 1.99 12.15
CA SER A 273 14.05 3.08 11.66
C SER A 273 13.31 4.41 11.57
N GLY A 274 11.96 4.40 11.53
CA GLY A 274 11.12 5.57 11.37
C GLY A 274 11.26 6.25 10.00
N ARG A 275 11.77 5.53 8.99
CA ARG A 275 11.94 6.06 7.63
C ARG A 275 10.76 5.79 6.72
N LEU A 276 10.00 4.75 7.00
CA LEU A 276 8.81 4.45 6.22
C LEU A 276 7.71 5.44 6.54
N ARG A 277 7.00 5.87 5.51
CA ARG A 277 5.90 6.82 5.62
C ARG A 277 4.67 6.29 4.91
N PRO A 278 3.46 6.59 5.40
CA PRO A 278 2.24 6.37 4.63
C PRO A 278 2.33 7.04 3.26
N GLY A 279 1.79 6.40 2.24
CA GLY A 279 1.86 6.86 0.86
C GLY A 279 3.05 6.35 0.06
N MET A 280 4.09 5.78 0.69
CA MET A 280 5.20 5.18 -0.04
C MET A 280 4.75 3.94 -0.79
N PHE A 281 5.16 3.83 -2.07
CA PHE A 281 4.91 2.64 -2.88
C PHE A 281 5.79 1.49 -2.43
N SER A 282 5.19 0.31 -2.40
CA SER A 282 5.86 -0.91 -1.99
C SER A 282 5.52 -2.08 -2.88
N THR A 283 6.53 -2.91 -3.12
CA THR A 283 6.39 -4.22 -3.75
C THR A 283 6.35 -5.27 -2.65
N VAL A 284 5.28 -6.03 -2.62
CA VAL A 284 5.03 -7.07 -1.61
C VAL A 284 5.22 -8.43 -2.24
N ASN A 285 6.16 -9.22 -1.72
CA ASN A 285 6.43 -10.58 -2.13
C ASN A 285 5.86 -11.55 -1.10
N LEU A 286 4.71 -12.11 -1.40
CA LEU A 286 4.02 -13.10 -0.57
C LEU A 286 4.32 -14.50 -1.07
N VAL A 287 4.92 -15.35 -0.23
CA VAL A 287 5.14 -16.75 -0.56
C VAL A 287 3.82 -17.50 -0.43
N ILE A 288 3.27 -18.01 -1.54
CA ILE A 288 1.98 -18.73 -1.55
C ILE A 288 2.15 -20.24 -1.47
N ALA A 289 3.27 -20.79 -1.95
CA ALA A 289 3.58 -22.21 -1.81
C ALA A 289 5.09 -22.40 -1.75
N ILE A 290 5.52 -23.44 -1.06
CA ILE A 290 6.90 -23.92 -1.08
C ILE A 290 6.87 -25.35 -1.57
N GLN A 291 7.55 -25.61 -2.68
CA GLN A 291 7.79 -26.95 -3.20
C GLN A 291 9.18 -27.40 -2.71
N GLU A 292 9.16 -28.44 -1.91
CA GLU A 292 10.39 -28.99 -1.34
C GLU A 292 10.94 -30.11 -2.20
N ASN A 293 12.29 -30.18 -2.31
CA ASN A 293 12.99 -31.27 -2.98
C ASN A 293 12.56 -31.48 -4.44
N VAL A 294 12.25 -30.39 -5.16
CA VAL A 294 11.95 -30.43 -6.60
C VAL A 294 13.20 -30.32 -7.45
N LEU A 295 13.14 -30.87 -8.66
CA LEU A 295 14.20 -30.74 -9.64
C LEU A 295 14.23 -29.28 -10.13
N GLN A 296 15.40 -28.64 -10.11
CA GLN A 296 15.54 -27.24 -10.50
C GLN A 296 16.70 -27.00 -11.46
N VAL A 297 16.51 -26.07 -12.36
CA VAL A 297 17.53 -25.62 -13.32
C VAL A 297 17.64 -24.10 -13.31
N GLU A 298 18.79 -23.59 -13.68
CA GLU A 298 18.95 -22.13 -13.84
C GLU A 298 18.19 -21.67 -15.10
N LYS A 299 17.49 -20.51 -15.01
CA LYS A 299 16.76 -19.91 -16.13
C LYS A 299 17.61 -19.72 -17.37
N LYS A 300 18.90 -19.41 -17.21
CA LYS A 300 19.84 -19.23 -18.32
C LYS A 300 20.08 -20.51 -19.13
N ALA A 301 19.81 -21.71 -18.56
CA ALA A 301 19.91 -22.99 -19.27
C ALA A 301 18.70 -23.28 -20.13
N LEU A 302 17.61 -22.53 -20.01
CA LEU A 302 16.37 -22.71 -20.75
C LEU A 302 16.38 -21.91 -22.04
N VAL A 303 16.01 -22.58 -23.12
CA VAL A 303 15.76 -21.95 -24.42
C VAL A 303 14.27 -22.00 -24.71
N ALA A 304 13.65 -20.82 -24.77
CA ALA A 304 12.22 -20.69 -25.07
C ALA A 304 12.01 -20.66 -26.58
N GLU A 305 11.21 -21.57 -27.11
CA GLU A 305 10.79 -21.61 -28.51
C GLU A 305 9.26 -21.62 -28.64
N ALA A 306 8.75 -21.51 -29.85
CA ALA A 306 7.31 -21.46 -30.09
C ALA A 306 6.56 -22.71 -29.58
N GLU A 307 7.23 -23.85 -29.51
CA GLU A 307 6.66 -25.14 -29.11
C GLU A 307 6.84 -25.47 -27.62
N GLY A 308 7.63 -24.67 -26.89
CA GLY A 308 7.87 -24.91 -25.46
C GLY A 308 9.24 -24.47 -24.96
N SER A 309 9.57 -24.88 -23.74
CA SER A 309 10.87 -24.64 -23.11
C SER A 309 11.76 -25.86 -23.27
N TYR A 310 12.98 -25.62 -23.69
CA TYR A 310 13.97 -26.68 -23.95
C TYR A 310 15.23 -26.46 -23.11
N ALA A 311 15.94 -27.54 -22.84
CA ALA A 311 17.33 -27.50 -22.37
C ALA A 311 18.18 -28.42 -23.21
N PHE A 312 19.48 -28.17 -23.25
CA PHE A 312 20.45 -29.02 -23.90
C PHE A 312 21.15 -29.88 -22.85
N LEU A 313 20.88 -31.21 -22.97
CA LEU A 313 21.55 -32.22 -22.13
C LEU A 313 22.92 -32.52 -22.76
N PHE A 314 23.96 -32.50 -21.94
CA PHE A 314 25.31 -32.83 -22.37
C PHE A 314 25.66 -34.24 -21.96
N GLN A 315 25.86 -35.11 -22.97
CA GLN A 315 26.28 -36.51 -22.81
C GLN A 315 27.37 -36.86 -23.82
N ASP A 316 28.44 -37.46 -23.37
CA ASP A 316 29.51 -38.01 -24.23
C ASP A 316 30.04 -37.02 -25.29
N GLY A 317 30.15 -35.73 -24.95
CA GLY A 317 30.64 -34.71 -25.89
C GLY A 317 29.61 -34.23 -26.91
N THR A 318 28.35 -34.59 -26.75
CA THR A 318 27.24 -34.17 -27.62
C THR A 318 26.15 -33.45 -26.81
N ALA A 319 25.47 -32.49 -27.45
CA ALA A 319 24.33 -31.79 -26.90
C ALA A 319 23.04 -32.38 -27.47
N GLU A 320 22.16 -32.88 -26.60
CA GLU A 320 20.82 -33.37 -26.97
C GLU A 320 19.79 -32.35 -26.53
N LYS A 321 19.03 -31.80 -27.46
CA LYS A 321 17.90 -30.89 -27.18
C LYS A 321 16.74 -31.68 -26.61
N ARG A 322 16.25 -31.28 -25.43
CA ARG A 322 15.16 -31.97 -24.76
C ARG A 322 14.06 -30.97 -24.34
N LEU A 323 12.81 -31.32 -24.69
CA LEU A 323 11.63 -30.55 -24.28
C LEU A 323 11.41 -30.74 -22.79
N LEU A 324 11.16 -29.65 -22.09
CA LEU A 324 10.91 -29.63 -20.66
C LEU A 324 9.50 -29.12 -20.37
N GLU A 325 8.87 -29.74 -19.39
CA GLU A 325 7.71 -29.20 -18.73
C GLU A 325 8.20 -28.47 -17.47
N ILE A 326 7.98 -27.16 -17.44
CA ILE A 326 8.46 -26.30 -16.35
C ILE A 326 7.32 -25.94 -15.40
N GLY A 327 7.66 -25.84 -14.13
CA GLY A 327 6.74 -25.45 -13.05
C GLY A 327 6.99 -24.03 -12.54
N ILE A 328 7.12 -23.91 -11.23
CA ILE A 328 7.33 -22.64 -10.52
C ILE A 328 8.72 -22.08 -10.82
N ALA A 329 8.79 -20.75 -10.95
CA ALA A 329 10.05 -20.03 -11.13
C ALA A 329 10.30 -19.10 -9.93
N GLU A 330 11.50 -19.19 -9.32
CA GLU A 330 11.93 -18.30 -8.23
C GLU A 330 13.35 -17.80 -8.49
N GLY A 331 13.53 -16.47 -8.52
CA GLY A 331 14.84 -15.87 -8.79
C GLY A 331 15.42 -16.37 -10.12
N ASP A 332 16.61 -16.97 -10.04
CA ASP A 332 17.35 -17.51 -11.19
C ASP A 332 17.02 -18.98 -11.48
N TYR A 333 16.17 -19.62 -10.70
CA TYR A 333 15.84 -21.03 -10.83
C TYR A 333 14.40 -21.26 -11.31
N VAL A 334 14.20 -22.40 -11.98
CA VAL A 334 12.88 -22.89 -12.46
C VAL A 334 12.75 -24.36 -12.09
N GLU A 335 11.59 -24.73 -11.57
CA GLU A 335 11.20 -26.11 -11.35
C GLU A 335 11.03 -26.85 -12.69
N VAL A 336 11.53 -28.06 -12.76
CA VAL A 336 11.34 -28.97 -13.88
C VAL A 336 10.41 -30.10 -13.43
N LEU A 337 9.22 -30.15 -14.05
CA LEU A 337 8.22 -31.18 -13.77
C LEU A 337 8.50 -32.47 -14.52
N SER A 338 8.99 -32.34 -15.78
CA SER A 338 9.37 -33.48 -16.61
C SER A 338 10.43 -33.10 -17.65
N GLY A 339 11.15 -34.11 -18.17
CA GLY A 339 12.15 -33.95 -19.22
C GLY A 339 13.60 -34.10 -18.75
N LEU A 340 13.90 -33.95 -17.47
CA LEU A 340 15.24 -34.13 -16.87
C LEU A 340 15.18 -35.06 -15.67
N SER A 341 16.35 -35.60 -15.32
CA SER A 341 16.58 -36.41 -14.12
C SER A 341 17.59 -35.76 -13.20
N ASP A 342 17.56 -36.13 -11.92
CA ASP A 342 18.54 -35.70 -10.95
C ASP A 342 19.95 -36.22 -11.35
N GLY A 343 20.92 -35.31 -11.38
CA GLY A 343 22.28 -35.64 -11.84
C GLY A 343 22.55 -35.44 -13.32
N ASP A 344 21.54 -35.13 -14.14
CA ASP A 344 21.74 -34.81 -15.55
C ASP A 344 22.64 -33.56 -15.69
N SER A 345 23.48 -33.55 -16.72
CA SER A 345 24.35 -32.42 -17.04
C SER A 345 23.73 -31.57 -18.15
N ILE A 346 23.44 -30.31 -17.89
CA ILE A 346 22.82 -29.39 -18.85
C ILE A 346 23.78 -28.24 -19.21
N ILE A 347 23.65 -27.75 -20.43
CA ILE A 347 24.42 -26.64 -20.95
C ILE A 347 23.76 -25.33 -20.44
N THR A 348 24.56 -24.47 -19.81
CA THR A 348 24.10 -23.18 -19.28
C THR A 348 24.61 -21.99 -20.11
N VAL A 349 25.66 -22.19 -20.92
CA VAL A 349 26.22 -21.19 -21.84
C VAL A 349 26.68 -21.89 -23.11
N GLY A 350 26.42 -21.28 -24.27
CA GLY A 350 26.82 -21.81 -25.56
C GLY A 350 25.69 -22.54 -26.32
N GLN A 351 24.45 -22.47 -25.86
CA GLN A 351 23.30 -23.13 -26.49
C GLN A 351 22.79 -22.48 -27.78
N GLU A 352 23.30 -21.29 -28.15
CA GLU A 352 22.89 -20.56 -29.37
C GLU A 352 23.85 -20.83 -30.56
N GLY A 353 24.79 -21.75 -30.43
CA GLY A 353 25.82 -22.06 -31.40
C GLY A 353 25.46 -23.09 -32.46
#